data_10e8ed1204fec428c939a4a3c3c4ac23
#
_entry.id   10e8ed1204fec428c939a4a3c3c4ac23
#
_cell.length_a   1.000
_cell.length_b   1.000
_cell.length_c   1.000
_cell.angle_alpha   90.00
_cell.angle_beta   90.00
_cell.angle_gamma   90.00
#
_symmetry.space_group_name_H-M   'P 1'
#
loop_
_entity.id
_entity.type
_entity.pdbx_description
1 polymer ?
#
loop_
_entity_poly.entity_id
_entity_poly.type
_entity_poly.pdbx_seq_one_letter_code
_entity_poly.pdbx_strand_id
1 'polypeptide(L)'
;LVPLIPFLCVMAIGYRYFAQALETSTLSAMERIVADHRRMIDSFLSERRADLEFITRVYRFERVSRPEFLSELFENLQRASHAYVDLGIFDTNGVHLAYSGPYSLTGKVYKESEWFREAERRGYYISDVFLGYRNIPHFVVAVCRNSPRGQWMIRATIDSLLFNDLVKKVRLGKTGEAYVINSKSVLQTDRRSGGDLMQILDDAVERPETQEQIRAFLAKDARSESYLYATALLKGGEWMLVARQEQSDAFSALHSAAYLILFISGIGGVVVVVIAQFMTGRIVRHMERTDAEKDRLRYQLIGAARLVELGEMAAGFAHEVNNPLQIIRNEQSLMEMTLAELPLAE
;
A
#
# COMPACT_ATOMS: atom_id res chain seq x y z
N LEU A 1 -12.64 -30.66 -13.36
CA LEU A 1 -13.12 -29.57 -12.46
C LEU A 1 -12.56 -29.69 -11.03
N VAL A 2 -12.38 -30.91 -10.48
CA VAL A 2 -11.92 -31.11 -9.08
C VAL A 2 -10.59 -30.43 -8.74
N PRO A 3 -9.52 -30.48 -9.56
CA PRO A 3 -8.25 -29.83 -9.22
C PRO A 3 -8.28 -28.28 -9.34
N LEU A 4 -9.26 -27.71 -10.02
CA LEU A 4 -9.42 -26.26 -10.15
C LEU A 4 -9.91 -25.57 -8.86
N ILE A 5 -10.73 -26.26 -8.07
CA ILE A 5 -11.31 -25.69 -6.83
C ILE A 5 -10.23 -25.29 -5.82
N PRO A 6 -9.30 -26.19 -5.40
CA PRO A 6 -8.23 -25.82 -4.47
C PRO A 6 -7.28 -24.76 -5.06
N PHE A 7 -7.03 -24.79 -6.37
CA PHE A 7 -6.23 -23.76 -7.04
C PHE A 7 -6.89 -22.38 -6.94
N LEU A 8 -8.19 -22.26 -7.23
CA LEU A 8 -8.93 -21.00 -7.12
C LEU A 8 -9.03 -20.52 -5.66
N CYS A 9 -9.20 -21.42 -4.69
CA CYS A 9 -9.20 -21.08 -3.27
C CYS A 9 -7.86 -20.49 -2.82
N VAL A 10 -6.74 -21.12 -3.15
CA VAL A 10 -5.39 -20.62 -2.83
C VAL A 10 -5.17 -19.26 -3.48
N MET A 11 -5.59 -19.09 -4.73
CA MET A 11 -5.50 -17.83 -5.45
C MET A 11 -6.32 -16.71 -4.80
N ALA A 12 -7.56 -16.98 -4.43
CA ALA A 12 -8.44 -16.00 -3.80
C ALA A 12 -7.89 -15.56 -2.42
N ILE A 13 -7.41 -16.52 -1.64
CA ILE A 13 -6.77 -16.26 -0.34
C ILE A 13 -5.49 -15.43 -0.54
N GLY A 14 -4.60 -15.87 -1.42
CA GLY A 14 -3.35 -15.17 -1.73
C GLY A 14 -3.58 -13.75 -2.21
N TYR A 15 -4.56 -13.53 -3.09
CA TYR A 15 -4.94 -12.20 -3.57
C TYR A 15 -5.44 -11.29 -2.43
N ARG A 16 -6.30 -11.81 -1.54
CA ARG A 16 -6.78 -11.02 -0.39
C ARG A 16 -5.64 -10.60 0.54
N TYR A 17 -4.75 -11.52 0.90
CA TYR A 17 -3.58 -11.19 1.74
C TYR A 17 -2.65 -10.19 1.06
N PHE A 18 -2.39 -10.36 -0.23
CA PHE A 18 -1.57 -9.45 -1.01
C PHE A 18 -2.20 -8.04 -1.09
N ALA A 19 -3.49 -7.95 -1.39
CA ALA A 19 -4.21 -6.68 -1.47
C ALA A 19 -4.18 -5.94 -0.12
N GLN A 20 -4.45 -6.63 0.97
CA GLN A 20 -4.42 -6.08 2.32
C GLN A 20 -3.00 -5.63 2.73
N ALA A 21 -1.98 -6.42 2.43
CA ALA A 21 -0.60 -6.08 2.71
C ALA A 21 -0.15 -4.82 1.94
N LEU A 22 -0.54 -4.71 0.67
CA LEU A 22 -0.19 -3.56 -0.16
C LEU A 22 -0.95 -2.30 0.25
N GLU A 23 -2.22 -2.42 0.62
CA GLU A 23 -3.01 -1.32 1.19
C GLU A 23 -2.35 -0.78 2.46
N THR A 24 -2.06 -1.65 3.42
CA THR A 24 -1.36 -1.28 4.65
C THR A 24 0.00 -0.65 4.38
N SER A 25 0.75 -1.19 3.42
CA SER A 25 2.05 -0.65 3.01
C SER A 25 1.93 0.74 2.40
N THR A 26 0.90 0.99 1.58
CA THR A 26 0.64 2.29 0.95
C THR A 26 0.25 3.34 1.99
N LEU A 27 -0.65 3.00 2.92
CA LEU A 27 -1.02 3.88 4.04
C LEU A 27 0.21 4.23 4.90
N SER A 28 0.99 3.23 5.32
CA SER A 28 2.20 3.44 6.12
C SER A 28 3.29 4.23 5.39
N ALA A 29 3.39 4.08 4.06
CA ALA A 29 4.30 4.88 3.26
C ALA A 29 3.87 6.35 3.23
N MET A 30 2.58 6.62 3.07
CA MET A 30 2.00 7.96 3.12
C MET A 30 2.24 8.63 4.48
N GLU A 31 2.00 7.91 5.58
CA GLU A 31 2.27 8.38 6.94
C GLU A 31 3.73 8.74 7.15
N ARG A 32 4.68 7.91 6.71
CA ARG A 32 6.12 8.21 6.79
C ARG A 32 6.50 9.45 6.02
N ILE A 33 6.01 9.61 4.78
CA ILE A 33 6.28 10.79 3.95
C ILE A 33 5.77 12.05 4.66
N VAL A 34 4.55 12.01 5.21
CA VAL A 34 3.96 13.14 5.93
C VAL A 34 4.71 13.42 7.24
N ALA A 35 5.18 12.36 7.95
CA ALA A 35 6.01 12.52 9.14
C ALA A 35 7.33 13.26 8.86
N ASP A 36 8.02 12.86 7.79
CA ASP A 36 9.27 13.49 7.37
C ASP A 36 9.04 14.94 6.98
N HIS A 37 7.97 15.18 6.23
CA HIS A 37 7.64 16.52 5.77
C HIS A 37 7.20 17.44 6.91
N ARG A 38 6.43 16.92 7.87
CA ARG A 38 6.11 17.63 9.12
C ARG A 38 7.38 18.07 9.84
N ARG A 39 8.33 17.15 10.06
CA ARG A 39 9.60 17.46 10.73
C ARG A 39 10.38 18.56 10.01
N MET A 40 10.39 18.51 8.68
CA MET A 40 11.06 19.54 7.86
C MET A 40 10.42 20.92 8.03
N ILE A 41 9.07 20.99 8.04
CA ILE A 41 8.34 22.25 8.24
C ILE A 41 8.53 22.77 9.68
N ASP A 42 8.36 21.89 10.67
CA ASP A 42 8.56 22.27 12.09
C ASP A 42 9.99 22.74 12.34
N SER A 43 11.01 22.10 11.74
CA SER A 43 12.41 22.55 11.81
C SER A 43 12.57 23.94 11.19
N PHE A 44 12.00 24.16 10.00
CA PHE A 44 12.03 25.46 9.34
C PHE A 44 11.44 26.57 10.23
N LEU A 45 10.26 26.35 10.81
CA LEU A 45 9.60 27.32 11.68
C LEU A 45 10.38 27.54 12.99
N SER A 46 10.90 26.46 13.57
CA SER A 46 11.70 26.51 14.79
C SER A 46 13.03 27.25 14.61
N GLU A 47 13.70 27.06 13.47
CA GLU A 47 14.93 27.79 13.12
C GLU A 47 14.65 29.29 13.00
N ARG A 48 13.57 29.69 12.30
CA ARG A 48 13.22 31.12 12.18
C ARG A 48 12.94 31.76 13.54
N ARG A 49 12.27 31.04 14.42
CA ARG A 49 12.07 31.46 15.80
C ARG A 49 13.40 31.55 16.58
N ALA A 50 14.24 30.52 16.52
CA ALA A 50 15.51 30.46 17.21
C ALA A 50 16.48 31.59 16.79
N ASP A 51 16.50 31.96 15.50
CA ASP A 51 17.28 33.09 15.00
C ASP A 51 16.87 34.40 15.70
N LEU A 52 15.58 34.68 15.82
CA LEU A 52 15.10 35.88 16.49
C LEU A 52 15.28 35.83 18.02
N GLU A 53 15.09 34.68 18.64
CA GLU A 53 15.39 34.49 20.07
C GLU A 53 16.89 34.72 20.36
N PHE A 54 17.78 34.23 19.51
CA PHE A 54 19.19 34.45 19.63
C PHE A 54 19.52 35.95 19.58
N ILE A 55 18.98 36.68 18.59
CA ILE A 55 19.18 38.12 18.47
C ILE A 55 18.74 38.85 19.73
N THR A 56 17.57 38.52 20.27
CA THR A 56 17.03 39.17 21.48
C THR A 56 17.79 38.83 22.77
N ARG A 57 18.56 37.74 22.79
CA ARG A 57 19.43 37.35 23.92
C ARG A 57 20.80 38.01 23.85
N VAL A 58 21.35 38.13 22.64
CA VAL A 58 22.74 38.62 22.45
C VAL A 58 22.82 40.13 22.40
N TYR A 59 21.84 40.76 21.76
CA TYR A 59 21.87 42.21 21.56
C TYR A 59 20.85 42.94 22.42
N ARG A 60 21.27 44.10 22.96
CA ARG A 60 20.37 44.98 23.71
C ARG A 60 19.46 45.77 22.76
N PHE A 61 18.32 46.20 23.28
CA PHE A 61 17.32 46.98 22.55
C PHE A 61 17.93 48.23 21.90
N GLU A 62 18.76 49.00 22.60
CA GLU A 62 19.38 50.22 22.12
C GLU A 62 20.28 50.01 20.92
N ARG A 63 20.83 48.78 20.75
CA ARG A 63 21.68 48.44 19.60
C ARG A 63 20.84 48.02 18.40
N VAL A 64 19.86 47.13 18.60
CA VAL A 64 19.02 46.61 17.49
C VAL A 64 18.05 47.66 16.97
N SER A 65 17.74 48.71 17.75
CA SER A 65 16.90 49.83 17.33
C SER A 65 17.61 50.85 16.45
N ARG A 66 18.93 50.70 16.24
CA ARG A 66 19.68 51.56 15.30
C ARG A 66 19.52 51.06 13.88
N PRO A 67 19.06 51.90 12.94
CA PRO A 67 18.78 51.46 11.57
C PRO A 67 19.96 50.77 10.87
N GLU A 68 21.18 51.31 11.06
CA GLU A 68 22.38 50.78 10.41
C GLU A 68 22.71 49.37 10.92
N PHE A 69 22.62 49.16 12.23
CA PHE A 69 22.83 47.84 12.83
C PHE A 69 21.75 46.83 12.46
N LEU A 70 20.49 47.29 12.40
CA LEU A 70 19.37 46.43 12.00
C LEU A 70 19.53 45.97 10.55
N SER A 71 20.02 46.86 9.67
CA SER A 71 20.28 46.53 8.26
C SER A 71 21.41 45.51 8.11
N GLU A 72 22.51 45.66 8.84
CA GLU A 72 23.61 44.69 8.87
C GLU A 72 23.11 43.33 9.37
N LEU A 73 22.30 43.32 10.42
CA LEU A 73 21.72 42.12 11.00
C LEU A 73 20.79 41.42 10.01
N PHE A 74 19.97 42.18 9.33
CA PHE A 74 19.03 41.65 8.30
C PHE A 74 19.80 41.05 7.11
N GLU A 75 20.85 41.72 6.61
CA GLU A 75 21.70 41.16 5.56
C GLU A 75 22.36 39.84 5.97
N ASN A 76 22.81 39.73 7.23
CA ASN A 76 23.38 38.49 7.75
C ASN A 76 22.35 37.37 7.82
N LEU A 77 21.10 37.67 8.25
CA LEU A 77 20.01 36.71 8.23
C LEU A 77 19.68 36.28 6.80
N GLN A 78 19.60 37.20 5.83
CA GLN A 78 19.34 36.88 4.43
C GLN A 78 20.45 36.04 3.79
N ARG A 79 21.73 36.23 4.15
CA ARG A 79 22.83 35.35 3.70
C ARG A 79 22.70 33.93 4.24
N ALA A 80 22.22 33.79 5.49
CA ALA A 80 21.97 32.48 6.09
C ALA A 80 20.72 31.83 5.51
N SER A 81 19.69 32.62 5.20
CA SER A 81 18.41 32.11 4.65
C SER A 81 17.67 33.21 3.87
N HIS A 82 17.35 32.92 2.61
CA HIS A 82 16.54 33.81 1.79
C HIS A 82 15.06 33.89 2.21
N ALA A 83 14.66 33.18 3.27
CA ALA A 83 13.28 33.19 3.75
C ALA A 83 12.86 34.51 4.42
N TYR A 84 13.81 35.36 4.80
CA TYR A 84 13.53 36.64 5.44
C TYR A 84 13.27 37.74 4.43
N VAL A 85 12.08 38.35 4.49
CA VAL A 85 11.67 39.47 3.63
C VAL A 85 12.03 40.81 4.27
N ASP A 86 11.84 40.94 5.57
CA ASP A 86 12.21 42.09 6.38
C ASP A 86 12.36 41.79 7.86
N LEU A 87 12.93 42.75 8.58
CA LEU A 87 13.13 42.73 10.01
C LEU A 87 12.66 44.06 10.62
N GLY A 88 11.94 43.99 11.73
CA GLY A 88 11.41 45.18 12.41
C GLY A 88 11.49 45.08 13.90
N ILE A 89 11.74 46.24 14.57
CA ILE A 89 11.81 46.42 16.02
C ILE A 89 10.60 47.27 16.47
N PHE A 90 9.95 46.86 17.54
CA PHE A 90 8.74 47.49 18.07
C PHE A 90 8.91 47.79 19.56
N ASP A 91 8.31 48.89 19.97
CA ASP A 91 8.22 49.25 21.40
C ASP A 91 6.96 48.60 22.06
N THR A 92 6.77 48.90 23.35
CA THR A 92 5.61 48.43 24.15
C THR A 92 4.25 48.91 23.64
N ASN A 93 4.24 49.99 22.84
CA ASN A 93 3.03 50.56 22.25
C ASN A 93 2.74 49.99 20.86
N GLY A 94 3.58 49.06 20.39
CA GLY A 94 3.47 48.48 19.07
C GLY A 94 3.93 49.42 17.95
N VAL A 95 4.67 50.49 18.27
CA VAL A 95 5.23 51.41 17.28
C VAL A 95 6.44 50.77 16.62
N HIS A 96 6.49 50.77 15.31
CA HIS A 96 7.61 50.26 14.51
C HIS A 96 8.76 51.27 14.52
N LEU A 97 9.73 51.04 15.40
CA LEU A 97 10.83 52.00 15.66
C LEU A 97 11.98 51.92 14.63
N ALA A 98 12.32 50.70 14.26
CA ALA A 98 13.39 50.47 13.27
C ALA A 98 12.94 49.36 12.30
N TYR A 99 13.31 49.53 11.04
CA TYR A 99 12.92 48.65 9.97
C TYR A 99 14.05 48.44 8.96
N SER A 100 14.24 47.22 8.53
CA SER A 100 15.09 46.86 7.39
C SER A 100 14.34 45.91 6.46
N GLY A 101 14.20 46.33 5.21
CA GLY A 101 13.45 45.58 4.18
C GLY A 101 12.95 46.51 3.06
N PRO A 102 12.18 45.96 2.10
CA PRO A 102 11.81 46.68 0.87
C PRO A 102 10.62 47.64 1.03
N TYR A 103 10.04 47.83 2.22
CA TYR A 103 8.85 48.63 2.43
C TYR A 103 9.10 49.82 3.39
N SER A 104 8.24 50.83 3.40
CA SER A 104 8.29 51.96 4.32
C SER A 104 7.30 51.73 5.48
N LEU A 105 7.73 51.00 6.49
CA LEU A 105 6.87 50.59 7.61
C LEU A 105 7.20 51.26 8.94
N THR A 106 8.29 52.04 9.04
CA THR A 106 8.66 52.78 10.25
C THR A 106 7.56 53.74 10.68
N GLY A 107 7.25 53.81 11.96
CA GLY A 107 6.21 54.63 12.55
C GLY A 107 4.80 54.04 12.49
N LYS A 108 4.58 52.93 11.75
CA LYS A 108 3.29 52.24 11.79
C LYS A 108 3.06 51.59 13.17
N VAL A 109 1.79 51.54 13.58
CA VAL A 109 1.38 50.98 14.89
C VAL A 109 0.72 49.62 14.69
N TYR A 110 1.15 48.63 15.45
CA TYR A 110 0.69 47.24 15.37
C TYR A 110 0.06 46.69 16.65
N LYS A 111 -0.19 47.54 17.65
CA LYS A 111 -0.72 47.15 18.97
C LYS A 111 -1.98 46.31 18.87
N GLU A 112 -2.86 46.62 17.92
CA GLU A 112 -4.13 45.93 17.70
C GLU A 112 -4.01 44.67 16.79
N SER A 113 -2.82 44.44 16.21
CA SER A 113 -2.60 43.26 15.37
C SER A 113 -2.60 41.99 16.22
N GLU A 114 -3.24 40.92 15.76
CA GLU A 114 -3.30 39.65 16.45
C GLU A 114 -1.92 39.10 16.78
N TRP A 115 -1.01 39.11 15.80
CA TRP A 115 0.36 38.60 15.98
C TRP A 115 1.12 39.38 17.08
N PHE A 116 0.89 40.69 17.24
CA PHE A 116 1.54 41.49 18.26
C PHE A 116 1.04 41.10 19.66
N ARG A 117 -0.27 41.04 19.85
CA ARG A 117 -0.90 40.67 21.13
C ARG A 117 -0.52 39.22 21.54
N GLU A 118 -0.53 38.28 20.59
CA GLU A 118 -0.14 36.91 20.87
C GLU A 118 1.35 36.78 21.21
N ALA A 119 2.24 37.48 20.52
CA ALA A 119 3.67 37.52 20.85
C ALA A 119 3.94 38.16 22.20
N GLU A 120 3.21 39.24 22.55
CA GLU A 120 3.27 39.88 23.88
C GLU A 120 2.86 38.90 24.99
N ARG A 121 1.79 38.14 24.78
CA ARG A 121 1.24 37.20 25.76
C ARG A 121 2.10 35.92 25.92
N ARG A 122 2.59 35.37 24.83
CA ARG A 122 3.30 34.06 24.80
C ARG A 122 4.83 34.18 24.84
N GLY A 123 5.37 35.40 24.69
CA GLY A 123 6.81 35.63 24.51
C GLY A 123 7.30 35.45 23.08
N TYR A 124 6.57 34.70 22.27
CA TYR A 124 6.78 34.56 20.81
C TYR A 124 5.46 34.17 20.12
N TYR A 125 5.40 34.45 18.83
CA TYR A 125 4.29 34.00 18.00
C TYR A 125 4.70 33.87 16.53
N ILE A 126 4.20 32.86 15.88
CA ILE A 126 4.23 32.67 14.43
C ILE A 126 2.79 32.93 13.95
N SER A 127 2.55 33.91 13.12
CA SER A 127 1.20 34.25 12.69
C SER A 127 0.66 33.30 11.65
N ASP A 128 -0.64 33.32 11.43
CA ASP A 128 -1.26 32.85 10.19
C ASP A 128 -0.86 33.77 9.04
N VAL A 129 -1.11 33.33 7.80
CA VAL A 129 -0.93 34.17 6.61
C VAL A 129 -1.99 35.27 6.59
N PHE A 130 -1.57 36.51 6.39
CA PHE A 130 -2.43 37.68 6.32
C PHE A 130 -1.86 38.74 5.36
N LEU A 131 -2.66 39.75 4.97
CA LEU A 131 -2.25 40.80 4.02
C LEU A 131 -1.44 41.93 4.68
N GLY A 132 -1.85 42.37 5.86
CA GLY A 132 -1.23 43.48 6.60
C GLY A 132 -1.14 44.79 5.77
N TYR A 133 -0.23 45.70 6.18
CA TYR A 133 -0.02 46.99 5.50
C TYR A 133 0.60 46.84 4.11
N ARG A 134 1.14 45.67 3.73
CA ARG A 134 1.76 45.42 2.42
C ARG A 134 0.75 45.03 1.36
N ASN A 135 -0.45 44.64 1.76
CA ASN A 135 -1.49 44.08 0.88
C ASN A 135 -0.98 42.89 0.04
N ILE A 136 0.00 42.11 0.59
CA ILE A 136 0.57 40.90 0.00
C ILE A 136 0.50 39.80 1.07
N PRO A 137 0.08 38.58 0.74
CA PRO A 137 0.04 37.47 1.68
C PRO A 137 1.42 37.17 2.25
N HIS A 138 1.53 37.16 3.58
CA HIS A 138 2.76 36.81 4.31
C HIS A 138 2.42 36.37 5.71
N PHE A 139 3.35 35.70 6.36
CA PHE A 139 3.26 35.43 7.80
C PHE A 139 4.51 35.97 8.51
N VAL A 140 4.42 36.15 9.80
CA VAL A 140 5.49 36.72 10.59
C VAL A 140 5.88 35.80 11.74
N VAL A 141 7.16 35.87 12.10
CA VAL A 141 7.69 35.34 13.35
C VAL A 141 8.03 36.53 14.22
N ALA A 142 7.45 36.61 15.41
CA ALA A 142 7.67 37.69 16.39
C ALA A 142 8.16 37.10 17.70
N VAL A 143 9.18 37.74 18.31
CA VAL A 143 9.71 37.41 19.63
C VAL A 143 9.69 38.62 20.51
N CYS A 144 9.12 38.46 21.68
CA CYS A 144 8.99 39.50 22.68
C CYS A 144 10.06 39.33 23.78
N ARG A 145 10.67 40.42 24.22
CA ARG A 145 11.72 40.42 25.25
C ARG A 145 11.51 41.52 26.27
N ASN A 146 11.73 41.21 27.54
CA ASN A 146 11.77 42.20 28.63
C ASN A 146 13.16 42.85 28.68
N SER A 147 13.20 44.16 28.82
CA SER A 147 14.39 44.96 29.09
C SER A 147 14.15 45.87 30.29
N PRO A 148 15.20 46.46 30.88
CA PRO A 148 15.05 47.46 31.97
C PRO A 148 14.19 48.69 31.62
N ARG A 149 14.02 48.96 30.30
CA ARG A 149 13.23 50.07 29.78
C ARG A 149 11.81 49.67 29.37
N GLY A 150 11.40 48.46 29.68
CA GLY A 150 10.12 47.88 29.27
C GLY A 150 10.27 46.74 28.28
N GLN A 151 9.15 46.23 27.80
CA GLN A 151 9.09 45.15 26.83
C GLN A 151 9.30 45.68 25.42
N TRP A 152 9.98 44.94 24.58
CA TRP A 152 10.16 45.22 23.17
C TRP A 152 10.04 43.98 22.34
N MET A 153 9.84 44.11 21.05
CA MET A 153 9.62 42.99 20.17
C MET A 153 10.46 43.11 18.90
N ILE A 154 10.98 41.99 18.45
CA ILE A 154 11.54 41.83 17.12
C ILE A 154 10.59 40.98 16.28
N ARG A 155 10.38 41.37 15.04
CA ARG A 155 9.55 40.62 14.08
C ARG A 155 10.29 40.46 12.78
N ALA A 156 10.30 39.26 12.23
CA ALA A 156 10.69 38.97 10.85
C ALA A 156 9.46 38.58 10.04
N THR A 157 9.40 39.06 8.81
CA THR A 157 8.47 38.54 7.82
C THR A 157 9.11 37.41 7.08
N ILE A 158 8.36 36.33 6.92
CA ILE A 158 8.78 35.14 6.18
C ILE A 158 8.15 35.15 4.80
N ASP A 159 8.97 34.80 3.79
CA ASP A 159 8.53 34.67 2.41
C ASP A 159 7.55 33.49 2.29
N SER A 160 6.28 33.82 1.98
CA SER A 160 5.23 32.82 1.81
C SER A 160 5.44 31.96 0.57
N LEU A 161 6.11 32.45 -0.48
CA LEU A 161 6.42 31.65 -1.67
C LEU A 161 7.45 30.59 -1.37
N LEU A 162 8.53 30.94 -0.66
CA LEU A 162 9.52 29.95 -0.21
C LEU A 162 8.93 28.91 0.73
N PHE A 163 8.07 29.34 1.64
CA PHE A 163 7.35 28.42 2.53
C PHE A 163 6.41 27.50 1.73
N ASN A 164 5.70 28.05 0.78
CA ASN A 164 4.81 27.32 -0.12
C ASN A 164 5.59 26.25 -0.93
N ASP A 165 6.74 26.63 -1.50
CA ASP A 165 7.60 25.70 -2.21
C ASP A 165 8.14 24.59 -1.31
N LEU A 166 8.45 24.91 -0.05
CA LEU A 166 8.85 23.91 0.94
C LEU A 166 7.73 22.88 1.15
N VAL A 167 6.49 23.33 1.31
CA VAL A 167 5.32 22.46 1.51
C VAL A 167 5.01 21.65 0.24
N LYS A 168 5.10 22.24 -0.94
CA LYS A 168 4.85 21.57 -2.23
C LYS A 168 5.90 20.52 -2.63
N LYS A 169 7.09 20.50 -2.02
CA LYS A 169 8.15 19.52 -2.31
C LYS A 169 7.79 18.06 -1.99
N VAL A 170 6.66 17.82 -1.31
CA VAL A 170 6.15 16.46 -1.11
C VAL A 170 5.87 15.79 -2.44
N ARG A 171 6.58 14.70 -2.71
CA ARG A 171 6.34 13.87 -3.90
C ARG A 171 5.46 12.68 -3.51
N LEU A 172 4.19 12.75 -3.90
CA LEU A 172 3.19 11.71 -3.67
C LEU A 172 2.64 11.27 -5.03
N GLY A 173 3.28 10.28 -5.64
CA GLY A 173 2.86 9.78 -6.95
C GLY A 173 2.75 10.89 -8.03
N LYS A 174 1.78 10.76 -8.92
CA LYS A 174 1.52 11.71 -10.01
C LYS A 174 0.50 12.78 -9.64
N THR A 175 -0.53 12.41 -8.88
CA THR A 175 -1.67 13.27 -8.53
C THR A 175 -1.54 13.89 -7.15
N GLY A 176 -0.55 13.46 -6.36
CA GLY A 176 -0.38 13.86 -4.97
C GLY A 176 -0.03 15.34 -4.80
N GLU A 177 -0.57 15.96 -3.76
CA GLU A 177 -0.31 17.33 -3.35
C GLU A 177 -0.25 17.45 -1.84
N ALA A 178 0.41 18.51 -1.35
CA ALA A 178 0.40 18.86 0.06
C ALA A 178 0.15 20.36 0.23
N TYR A 179 -0.55 20.70 1.29
CA TYR A 179 -0.89 22.06 1.67
C TYR A 179 -1.06 22.20 3.18
N VAL A 180 -1.02 23.41 3.69
CA VAL A 180 -1.21 23.71 5.11
C VAL A 180 -2.49 24.52 5.30
N ILE A 181 -3.28 24.14 6.29
CA ILE A 181 -4.45 24.88 6.75
C ILE A 181 -4.34 25.20 8.25
N ASN A 182 -4.99 26.27 8.68
CA ASN A 182 -5.12 26.59 10.11
C ASN A 182 -6.30 25.85 10.77
N SER A 183 -6.55 26.15 12.04
CA SER A 183 -7.65 25.57 12.81
C SER A 183 -9.05 25.93 12.29
N LYS A 184 -9.16 26.96 11.44
CA LYS A 184 -10.41 27.41 10.81
C LYS A 184 -10.53 26.93 9.36
N SER A 185 -9.73 25.93 8.95
CA SER A 185 -9.66 25.42 7.57
C SER A 185 -9.27 26.48 6.52
N VAL A 186 -8.56 27.53 6.92
CA VAL A 186 -8.05 28.58 6.02
C VAL A 186 -6.69 28.16 5.47
N LEU A 187 -6.50 28.21 4.14
CA LEU A 187 -5.26 27.89 3.47
C LEU A 187 -4.12 28.84 3.89
N GLN A 188 -3.02 28.23 4.35
CA GLN A 188 -1.76 28.89 4.68
C GLN A 188 -0.71 28.73 3.58
N THR A 189 -0.96 27.84 2.62
CA THR A 189 -0.19 27.63 1.38
C THR A 189 -1.15 27.41 0.22
N ASP A 190 -0.68 27.60 -0.99
CA ASP A 190 -1.49 27.29 -2.17
C ASP A 190 -1.74 25.79 -2.28
N ARG A 191 -2.78 25.44 -3.03
CA ARG A 191 -3.16 24.10 -3.37
C ARG A 191 -3.06 23.88 -4.89
N ARG A 192 -2.43 22.81 -5.34
CA ARG A 192 -2.26 22.51 -6.77
C ARG A 192 -3.60 22.30 -7.51
N SER A 193 -4.55 21.68 -6.83
CA SER A 193 -5.89 21.38 -7.36
C SER A 193 -6.85 22.58 -7.37
N GLY A 194 -6.36 23.75 -7.00
CA GLY A 194 -7.12 25.01 -6.89
C GLY A 194 -7.43 25.37 -5.44
N GLY A 195 -7.43 26.65 -5.18
CA GLY A 195 -7.60 27.30 -3.88
C GLY A 195 -6.46 28.27 -3.63
N ASP A 196 -6.82 29.54 -3.41
CA ASP A 196 -5.87 30.60 -3.17
C ASP A 196 -5.51 30.69 -1.69
N LEU A 197 -4.36 31.29 -1.39
CA LEU A 197 -3.96 31.64 -0.03
C LEU A 197 -5.09 32.40 0.69
N MET A 198 -5.32 32.06 1.95
CA MET A 198 -6.35 32.65 2.81
C MET A 198 -7.80 32.26 2.45
N GLN A 199 -8.02 31.37 1.49
CA GLN A 199 -9.34 30.82 1.20
C GLN A 199 -9.73 29.76 2.24
N ILE A 200 -11.01 29.73 2.62
CA ILE A 200 -11.57 28.67 3.47
C ILE A 200 -11.83 27.43 2.60
N LEU A 201 -11.42 26.27 3.06
CA LEU A 201 -11.72 24.98 2.42
C LEU A 201 -12.96 24.35 3.03
N ASP A 202 -13.86 23.86 2.19
CA ASP A 202 -15.05 23.08 2.58
C ASP A 202 -14.75 21.57 2.67
N ASP A 203 -13.52 21.15 2.40
CA ASP A 203 -13.14 19.75 2.49
C ASP A 203 -13.17 19.29 3.96
N ALA A 204 -13.95 18.24 4.24
CA ALA A 204 -13.99 17.60 5.55
C ALA A 204 -12.73 16.76 5.78
N VAL A 205 -11.63 17.42 6.17
CA VAL A 205 -10.36 16.75 6.47
C VAL A 205 -10.31 16.40 7.94
N GLU A 206 -10.13 15.11 8.25
CA GLU A 206 -10.00 14.65 9.63
C GLU A 206 -8.74 15.22 10.29
N ARG A 207 -8.92 15.83 11.47
CA ARG A 207 -7.83 16.40 12.26
C ARG A 207 -7.29 15.35 13.23
N PRO A 208 -5.95 15.17 13.34
CA PRO A 208 -5.35 14.32 14.36
C PRO A 208 -5.70 14.79 15.78
N GLU A 209 -5.89 13.86 16.70
CA GLU A 209 -6.23 14.16 18.11
C GLU A 209 -5.03 14.66 18.90
N THR A 210 -3.84 14.18 18.56
CA THR A 210 -2.59 14.55 19.22
C THR A 210 -1.54 15.05 18.21
N GLN A 211 -0.59 15.85 18.72
CA GLN A 211 0.45 16.43 17.87
C GLN A 211 1.39 15.37 17.24
N GLU A 212 1.59 14.25 17.91
CA GLU A 212 2.45 13.17 17.39
C GLU A 212 1.76 12.26 16.39
N GLN A 213 0.44 12.24 16.41
CA GLN A 213 -0.37 11.37 15.56
C GLN A 213 -0.36 11.83 14.12
N ILE A 214 -0.09 10.90 13.22
CA ILE A 214 -0.32 11.05 11.78
C ILE A 214 -1.43 10.07 11.41
N ARG A 215 -2.42 10.55 10.67
CA ARG A 215 -3.54 9.72 10.23
C ARG A 215 -3.57 9.67 8.72
N ALA A 216 -3.50 8.45 8.18
CA ALA A 216 -3.79 8.19 6.78
C ALA A 216 -5.16 7.51 6.67
N PHE A 217 -6.02 8.03 5.79
CA PHE A 217 -7.40 7.56 5.62
C PHE A 217 -7.89 7.85 4.20
N LEU A 218 -8.90 7.08 3.79
CA LEU A 218 -9.60 7.30 2.53
C LEU A 218 -10.83 8.18 2.79
N ALA A 219 -10.97 9.24 2.01
CA ALA A 219 -12.15 10.11 2.06
C ALA A 219 -12.48 10.65 0.65
N LYS A 220 -13.71 11.15 0.50
CA LYS A 220 -14.14 11.83 -0.70
C LYS A 220 -13.99 13.35 -0.52
N ASP A 221 -13.54 14.02 -1.58
CA ASP A 221 -13.51 15.47 -1.59
C ASP A 221 -14.91 16.08 -1.88
N ALA A 222 -14.99 17.41 -1.92
CA ALA A 222 -16.22 18.12 -2.23
C ALA A 222 -16.83 17.79 -3.62
N ARG A 223 -16.03 17.19 -4.52
CA ARG A 223 -16.47 16.73 -5.86
C ARG A 223 -16.83 15.25 -5.89
N SER A 224 -16.88 14.58 -4.71
CA SER A 224 -17.13 13.13 -4.55
C SER A 224 -16.05 12.24 -5.15
N GLU A 225 -14.86 12.76 -5.45
CA GLU A 225 -13.70 11.97 -5.87
C GLU A 225 -13.00 11.37 -4.66
N SER A 226 -12.54 10.13 -4.79
CA SER A 226 -11.90 9.39 -3.69
C SER A 226 -10.40 9.68 -3.64
N TYR A 227 -9.94 10.14 -2.49
CA TYR A 227 -8.54 10.45 -2.20
C TYR A 227 -8.03 9.66 -0.99
N LEU A 228 -6.75 9.32 -1.03
CA LEU A 228 -5.97 8.95 0.13
C LEU A 228 -5.44 10.23 0.76
N TYR A 229 -5.87 10.52 1.99
CA TYR A 229 -5.41 11.63 2.80
C TYR A 229 -4.40 11.18 3.84
N ALA A 230 -3.45 12.05 4.19
CA ALA A 230 -2.70 11.94 5.43
C ALA A 230 -2.55 13.32 6.05
N THR A 231 -2.77 13.40 7.36
CA THR A 231 -2.78 14.66 8.12
C THR A 231 -1.81 14.62 9.28
N ALA A 232 -1.17 15.75 9.56
CA ALA A 232 -0.27 15.94 10.70
C ALA A 232 -0.40 17.36 11.26
N LEU A 233 -0.38 17.49 12.58
CA LEU A 233 -0.41 18.80 13.23
C LEU A 233 0.96 19.49 13.19
N LEU A 234 0.97 20.79 12.96
CA LEU A 234 2.10 21.70 12.94
C LEU A 234 1.89 22.82 13.95
N LYS A 235 2.94 23.54 14.30
CA LYS A 235 2.87 24.77 15.10
C LYS A 235 2.05 24.59 16.40
N GLY A 236 2.33 23.49 17.14
CA GLY A 236 1.59 23.23 18.39
C GLY A 236 0.10 22.91 18.20
N GLY A 237 -0.31 22.49 17.01
CA GLY A 237 -1.71 22.17 16.68
C GLY A 237 -2.49 23.34 16.07
N GLU A 238 -1.91 24.53 15.93
CA GLU A 238 -2.59 25.67 15.29
C GLU A 238 -2.70 25.49 13.75
N TRP A 239 -1.72 24.80 13.14
CA TRP A 239 -1.73 24.45 11.73
C TRP A 239 -1.84 22.94 11.54
N MET A 240 -2.28 22.53 10.35
CA MET A 240 -2.35 21.14 9.92
C MET A 240 -1.78 21.01 8.52
N LEU A 241 -0.77 20.15 8.38
CA LEU A 241 -0.31 19.67 7.09
C LEU A 241 -1.31 18.65 6.59
N VAL A 242 -1.80 18.84 5.39
CA VAL A 242 -2.66 17.91 4.66
C VAL A 242 -1.91 17.47 3.41
N ALA A 243 -1.72 16.18 3.27
CA ALA A 243 -1.25 15.55 2.05
C ALA A 243 -2.36 14.68 1.48
N ARG A 244 -2.60 14.74 0.18
CA ARG A 244 -3.59 13.89 -0.48
C ARG A 244 -3.12 13.42 -1.84
N GLN A 245 -3.63 12.28 -2.25
CA GLN A 245 -3.36 11.66 -3.54
C GLN A 245 -4.63 10.95 -4.03
N GLU A 246 -4.94 11.00 -5.32
CA GLU A 246 -6.06 10.24 -5.86
C GLU A 246 -5.90 8.75 -5.54
N GLN A 247 -7.00 8.11 -5.14
CA GLN A 247 -7.00 6.69 -4.80
C GLN A 247 -6.51 5.82 -5.95
N SER A 248 -6.89 6.14 -7.17
CA SER A 248 -6.45 5.43 -8.38
C SER A 248 -4.94 5.45 -8.60
N ASP A 249 -4.29 6.58 -8.30
CA ASP A 249 -2.84 6.75 -8.40
C ASP A 249 -2.12 6.10 -7.21
N ALA A 250 -2.63 6.30 -5.99
CA ALA A 250 -2.07 5.72 -4.77
C ALA A 250 -2.02 4.18 -4.82
N PHE A 251 -3.06 3.56 -5.39
CA PHE A 251 -3.17 2.10 -5.52
C PHE A 251 -2.89 1.58 -6.93
N SER A 252 -2.28 2.36 -7.81
CA SER A 252 -1.95 1.95 -9.18
C SER A 252 -1.06 0.72 -9.24
N ALA A 253 -0.11 0.59 -8.32
CA ALA A 253 0.75 -0.60 -8.17
C ALA A 253 -0.08 -1.85 -7.80
N LEU A 254 -1.13 -1.71 -6.97
CA LEU A 254 -2.04 -2.79 -6.63
C LEU A 254 -2.79 -3.30 -7.87
N HIS A 255 -3.35 -2.39 -8.67
CA HIS A 255 -4.07 -2.76 -9.88
C HIS A 255 -3.15 -3.45 -10.89
N SER A 256 -1.94 -2.93 -11.11
CA SER A 256 -0.94 -3.54 -12.00
C SER A 256 -0.53 -4.93 -11.54
N ALA A 257 -0.28 -5.12 -10.26
CA ALA A 257 0.04 -6.43 -9.69
C ALA A 257 -1.16 -7.40 -9.75
N ALA A 258 -2.39 -6.91 -9.53
CA ALA A 258 -3.61 -7.71 -9.65
C ALA A 258 -3.78 -8.27 -11.07
N TYR A 259 -3.60 -7.45 -12.10
CA TYR A 259 -3.65 -7.92 -13.50
C TYR A 259 -2.57 -8.96 -13.79
N LEU A 260 -1.35 -8.77 -13.31
CA LEU A 260 -0.27 -9.75 -13.48
C LEU A 260 -0.59 -11.08 -12.79
N ILE A 261 -1.10 -11.03 -11.56
CA ILE A 261 -1.52 -12.22 -10.81
C ILE A 261 -2.65 -12.94 -11.55
N LEU A 262 -3.67 -12.23 -12.03
CA LEU A 262 -4.77 -12.82 -12.80
C LEU A 262 -4.28 -13.46 -14.08
N PHE A 263 -3.34 -12.84 -14.79
CA PHE A 263 -2.76 -13.37 -16.03
C PHE A 263 -1.96 -14.67 -15.78
N ILE A 264 -1.06 -14.66 -14.79
CA ILE A 264 -0.27 -15.85 -14.42
C ILE A 264 -1.20 -16.96 -13.95
N SER A 265 -2.24 -16.64 -13.23
CA SER A 265 -3.22 -17.61 -12.72
C SER A 265 -4.07 -18.21 -13.83
N GLY A 266 -4.45 -17.39 -14.79
CA GLY A 266 -5.15 -17.89 -15.99
C GLY A 266 -4.30 -18.93 -16.73
N ILE A 267 -3.04 -18.65 -16.96
CA ILE A 267 -2.09 -19.60 -17.58
C ILE A 267 -1.95 -20.85 -16.70
N GLY A 268 -1.74 -20.70 -15.39
CA GLY A 268 -1.63 -21.82 -14.45
C GLY A 268 -2.87 -22.71 -14.45
N GLY A 269 -4.05 -22.10 -14.46
CA GLY A 269 -5.32 -22.83 -14.57
C GLY A 269 -5.46 -23.65 -15.85
N VAL A 270 -5.09 -23.07 -17.00
CA VAL A 270 -5.07 -23.79 -18.28
C VAL A 270 -4.09 -24.97 -18.24
N VAL A 271 -2.88 -24.78 -17.72
CA VAL A 271 -1.89 -25.86 -17.56
C VAL A 271 -2.41 -26.99 -16.69
N VAL A 272 -3.04 -26.68 -15.56
CA VAL A 272 -3.66 -27.68 -14.66
C VAL A 272 -4.72 -28.49 -15.41
N VAL A 273 -5.59 -27.84 -16.17
CA VAL A 273 -6.64 -28.51 -16.95
C VAL A 273 -6.02 -29.43 -18.01
N VAL A 274 -5.02 -28.95 -18.74
CA VAL A 274 -4.35 -29.74 -19.79
C VAL A 274 -3.67 -30.97 -19.20
N ILE A 275 -2.94 -30.81 -18.08
CA ILE A 275 -2.31 -31.94 -17.41
C ILE A 275 -3.34 -32.92 -16.88
N ALA A 276 -4.44 -32.46 -16.26
CA ALA A 276 -5.50 -33.31 -15.79
C ALA A 276 -6.17 -34.12 -16.92
N GLN A 277 -6.45 -33.49 -18.05
CA GLN A 277 -7.02 -34.20 -19.22
C GLN A 277 -6.01 -35.23 -19.79
N PHE A 278 -4.74 -34.85 -19.93
CA PHE A 278 -3.71 -35.76 -20.41
C PHE A 278 -3.56 -36.99 -19.48
N MET A 279 -3.47 -36.78 -18.16
CA MET A 279 -3.39 -37.89 -17.19
C MET A 279 -4.64 -38.76 -17.18
N THR A 280 -5.84 -38.16 -17.20
CA THR A 280 -7.08 -38.90 -17.25
C THR A 280 -7.16 -39.77 -18.51
N GLY A 281 -6.86 -39.20 -19.68
CA GLY A 281 -6.84 -39.97 -20.94
C GLY A 281 -5.76 -41.06 -20.97
N ARG A 282 -4.64 -40.89 -20.26
CA ARG A 282 -3.61 -41.93 -20.11
C ARG A 282 -4.05 -43.05 -19.19
N ILE A 283 -4.68 -42.72 -18.06
CA ILE A 283 -5.20 -43.70 -17.09
C ILE A 283 -6.33 -44.52 -17.72
N VAL A 284 -7.29 -43.88 -18.38
CA VAL A 284 -8.42 -44.59 -19.05
C VAL A 284 -7.88 -45.54 -20.10
N ARG A 285 -7.00 -45.13 -20.98
CA ARG A 285 -6.38 -46.01 -21.97
C ARG A 285 -5.59 -47.16 -21.35
N HIS A 286 -4.95 -46.94 -20.19
CA HIS A 286 -4.26 -48.03 -19.48
C HIS A 286 -5.25 -49.02 -18.88
N MET A 287 -6.33 -48.56 -18.26
CA MET A 287 -7.40 -49.42 -17.73
C MET A 287 -8.09 -50.25 -18.86
N GLU A 288 -8.44 -49.62 -19.96
CA GLU A 288 -9.02 -50.34 -21.12
C GLU A 288 -8.10 -51.46 -21.66
N ARG A 289 -6.80 -51.22 -21.73
CA ARG A 289 -5.81 -52.23 -22.14
C ARG A 289 -5.71 -53.39 -21.12
N THR A 290 -5.69 -53.04 -19.83
CA THR A 290 -5.61 -54.05 -18.77
C THR A 290 -6.86 -54.87 -18.68
N ASP A 291 -8.08 -54.29 -18.91
CA ASP A 291 -9.35 -54.99 -18.91
C ASP A 291 -9.44 -55.92 -20.16
N ALA A 292 -9.02 -55.42 -21.33
CA ALA A 292 -8.95 -56.28 -22.54
C ALA A 292 -7.99 -57.46 -22.40
N GLU A 293 -6.86 -57.30 -21.72
CA GLU A 293 -5.93 -58.38 -21.37
C GLU A 293 -6.57 -59.38 -20.41
N LYS A 294 -7.23 -58.92 -19.36
CA LYS A 294 -7.96 -59.75 -18.41
C LYS A 294 -9.04 -60.60 -19.09
N ASP A 295 -9.84 -59.97 -19.99
CA ASP A 295 -10.90 -60.69 -20.75
C ASP A 295 -10.27 -61.73 -21.66
N ARG A 296 -9.17 -61.40 -22.35
CA ARG A 296 -8.44 -62.41 -23.20
C ARG A 296 -7.94 -63.59 -22.42
N LEU A 297 -7.32 -63.36 -21.23
CA LEU A 297 -6.85 -64.41 -20.34
C LEU A 297 -8.04 -65.25 -19.79
N ARG A 298 -9.16 -64.63 -19.47
CA ARG A 298 -10.41 -65.30 -19.06
C ARG A 298 -10.93 -66.26 -20.12
N TYR A 299 -11.01 -65.81 -21.39
CA TYR A 299 -11.40 -66.64 -22.51
C TYR A 299 -10.43 -67.81 -22.71
N GLN A 300 -9.13 -67.59 -22.59
CA GLN A 300 -8.12 -68.64 -22.66
C GLN A 300 -8.28 -69.68 -21.56
N LEU A 301 -8.51 -69.24 -20.28
CA LEU A 301 -8.75 -70.13 -19.18
C LEU A 301 -10.04 -70.96 -19.36
N ILE A 302 -11.14 -70.35 -19.81
CA ILE A 302 -12.40 -71.05 -20.11
C ILE A 302 -12.19 -72.09 -21.23
N GLY A 303 -11.42 -71.71 -22.27
CA GLY A 303 -11.10 -72.64 -23.33
C GLY A 303 -10.26 -73.83 -22.87
N ALA A 304 -9.24 -73.57 -22.03
CA ALA A 304 -8.41 -74.64 -21.45
C ALA A 304 -9.22 -75.55 -20.49
N ALA A 305 -10.08 -74.99 -19.66
CA ALA A 305 -10.97 -75.78 -18.77
C ALA A 305 -11.90 -76.70 -19.57
N ARG A 306 -12.50 -76.22 -20.69
CA ARG A 306 -13.32 -77.06 -21.58
C ARG A 306 -12.52 -78.20 -22.24
N LEU A 307 -11.25 -77.94 -22.64
CA LEU A 307 -10.39 -78.99 -23.20
C LEU A 307 -10.06 -80.05 -22.14
N VAL A 308 -9.82 -79.68 -20.88
CA VAL A 308 -9.60 -80.61 -19.78
C VAL A 308 -10.85 -81.48 -19.56
N GLU A 309 -12.03 -80.83 -19.48
CA GLU A 309 -13.30 -81.52 -19.32
C GLU A 309 -13.62 -82.49 -20.47
N LEU A 310 -13.37 -82.06 -21.70
CA LEU A 310 -13.47 -82.95 -22.89
C LEU A 310 -12.43 -84.10 -22.84
N GLY A 311 -11.23 -83.83 -22.33
CA GLY A 311 -10.22 -84.87 -22.11
C GLY A 311 -10.58 -85.89 -21.08
N GLU A 312 -11.17 -85.47 -19.94
CA GLU A 312 -11.70 -86.39 -18.91
C GLU A 312 -12.90 -87.20 -19.44
N MET A 313 -13.84 -86.56 -20.16
CA MET A 313 -14.91 -87.30 -20.81
C MET A 313 -14.40 -88.33 -21.83
N ALA A 314 -13.47 -87.94 -22.70
CA ALA A 314 -12.87 -88.84 -23.69
C ALA A 314 -12.15 -90.02 -23.03
N ALA A 315 -11.45 -89.78 -21.92
CA ALA A 315 -10.82 -90.87 -21.12
C ALA A 315 -11.86 -91.77 -20.47
N GLY A 316 -12.99 -91.19 -19.94
CA GLY A 316 -14.10 -91.94 -19.44
C GLY A 316 -14.76 -92.79 -20.50
N PHE A 317 -15.05 -92.25 -21.68
CA PHE A 317 -15.58 -93.00 -22.85
C PHE A 317 -14.62 -94.10 -23.30
N ALA A 318 -13.33 -93.85 -23.35
CA ALA A 318 -12.32 -94.84 -23.72
C ALA A 318 -12.37 -96.00 -22.72
N HIS A 319 -12.47 -95.76 -21.41
CA HIS A 319 -12.62 -96.78 -20.38
C HIS A 319 -13.96 -97.55 -20.51
N GLU A 320 -15.08 -96.86 -20.75
CA GLU A 320 -16.41 -97.49 -20.92
C GLU A 320 -16.51 -98.33 -22.20
N VAL A 321 -15.84 -97.93 -23.30
CA VAL A 321 -15.78 -98.69 -24.55
C VAL A 321 -14.76 -99.89 -24.44
N ASN A 322 -13.63 -99.70 -23.77
CA ASN A 322 -12.62 -100.71 -23.62
C ASN A 322 -13.12 -101.84 -22.71
N ASN A 323 -13.95 -101.64 -21.67
CA ASN A 323 -14.47 -102.65 -20.79
C ASN A 323 -15.32 -103.70 -21.52
N PRO A 324 -16.35 -103.36 -22.38
CA PRO A 324 -17.08 -104.37 -23.11
C PRO A 324 -16.23 -105.06 -24.19
N LEU A 325 -15.30 -104.29 -24.82
CA LEU A 325 -14.38 -104.89 -25.79
C LEU A 325 -13.46 -105.92 -25.12
N GLN A 326 -13.02 -105.71 -23.92
CA GLN A 326 -12.18 -106.63 -23.16
C GLN A 326 -12.97 -107.86 -22.73
N ILE A 327 -14.24 -107.64 -22.40
CA ILE A 327 -15.17 -108.80 -22.15
C ILE A 327 -15.43 -109.60 -23.42
N ILE A 328 -15.65 -109.00 -24.56
CA ILE A 328 -15.89 -109.68 -25.88
C ILE A 328 -14.56 -110.43 -26.23
N ARG A 329 -13.40 -109.84 -26.04
CA ARG A 329 -12.08 -110.43 -26.36
C ARG A 329 -11.80 -111.60 -25.43
N ASN A 330 -12.17 -111.54 -24.14
CA ASN A 330 -12.01 -112.60 -23.24
C ASN A 330 -12.99 -113.76 -23.57
N GLU A 331 -14.27 -113.45 -23.97
CA GLU A 331 -15.23 -114.45 -24.43
C GLU A 331 -14.77 -115.09 -25.72
N GLN A 332 -14.23 -114.37 -26.69
CA GLN A 332 -13.64 -114.91 -27.88
C GLN A 332 -12.48 -115.80 -27.62
N SER A 333 -11.61 -115.41 -26.73
CA SER A 333 -10.43 -116.26 -26.29
C SER A 333 -10.90 -117.53 -25.61
N LEU A 334 -11.96 -117.41 -24.83
CA LEU A 334 -12.60 -118.62 -24.19
C LEU A 334 -13.22 -119.54 -25.21
N MET A 335 -13.94 -119.02 -26.21
CA MET A 335 -14.49 -119.77 -27.34
C MET A 335 -13.43 -120.45 -28.16
N GLU A 336 -12.26 -119.75 -28.43
CA GLU A 336 -11.14 -120.34 -29.12
C GLU A 336 -10.47 -121.48 -28.36
N MET A 337 -10.32 -121.31 -27.07
CA MET A 337 -9.86 -122.39 -26.21
C MET A 337 -10.84 -123.60 -26.14
N THR A 338 -12.15 -123.32 -26.08
CA THR A 338 -13.15 -124.39 -26.02
C THR A 338 -13.29 -125.11 -27.34
N LEU A 339 -13.09 -124.36 -28.48
CA LEU A 339 -13.06 -124.98 -29.85
C LEU A 339 -11.79 -125.81 -30.05
N ALA A 340 -10.64 -125.42 -29.44
CA ALA A 340 -9.42 -126.21 -29.52
C ALA A 340 -9.40 -127.53 -28.70
N GLU A 341 -10.32 -127.63 -27.75
CA GLU A 341 -10.50 -128.86 -26.90
C GLU A 341 -11.57 -129.83 -27.52
N LEU A 342 -12.27 -129.48 -28.54
CA LEU A 342 -13.15 -130.40 -29.16
C LEU A 342 -12.46 -131.46 -30.00
N PRO A 343 -12.61 -132.72 -29.74
CA PRO A 343 -11.96 -133.78 -30.43
C PRO A 343 -12.54 -133.88 -31.88
N LEU A 344 -11.68 -133.80 -32.85
CA LEU A 344 -11.97 -134.07 -34.23
C LEU A 344 -12.52 -135.47 -34.32
N ALA A 345 -13.81 -135.52 -34.55
CA ALA A 345 -14.44 -136.79 -34.89
C ALA A 345 -14.08 -137.18 -36.34
N GLU A 346 -13.49 -138.28 -36.46
CA GLU A 346 -13.29 -138.96 -37.77
C GLU A 346 -14.52 -139.15 -38.52
#